data_f27bc2b9693d87829f42ad76ddad343c
#
_entry.id   f27bc2b9693d87829f42ad76ddad343c
#
_cell.length_a   1.000
_cell.length_b   1.000
_cell.length_c   1.000
_cell.angle_alpha   90.00
_cell.angle_beta   90.00
_cell.angle_gamma   90.00
#
_symmetry.space_group_name_H-M   'P 1'
#
loop_
_entity.id
_entity.type
_entity.pdbx_description
1 polymer ?
#
loop_
_entity_poly.entity_id
_entity_poly.type
_entity_poly.pdbx_seq_one_letter_code
_entity_poly.pdbx_strand_id
1 'polypeptide(L)'
;GAAAAPHGLRRAWTRAARVSSYHRAMGLHTAARALALSCHPVPSAAVTGLAAGLGALAGLSAGRTALVAAAVLAGQLSIGWSNDALDAERDRAVRRSDKPVAAGAVSPRAVAVAAGTALVAAVALSATLGGRGGAAALLIVVCGWAYNLGAKATALSWAPYAVAFGALPAVATLSGEPPRMAPVWAIAAGAALGVAAHLANVLPDLRDDQATGVRGLPHRLGARGTAIAAAAVLLAGSAAVQFGSGGGGTWPWVGFA
;
A
#
# COMPACT_ATOMS: atom_id res chain seq x y z
N GLY A 1 -4.64 64.38 15.10
CA GLY A 1 -5.88 63.75 14.73
C GLY A 1 -5.59 62.58 13.76
N ALA A 2 -5.71 61.34 14.27
CA ALA A 2 -5.62 60.16 13.40
C ALA A 2 -6.95 60.03 12.63
N ALA A 3 -6.91 60.18 11.30
CA ALA A 3 -8.06 60.03 10.43
C ALA A 3 -8.49 58.56 10.42
N ALA A 4 -9.70 58.28 10.91
CA ALA A 4 -10.31 56.95 10.86
C ALA A 4 -10.58 56.57 9.36
N ALA A 5 -10.08 55.47 8.91
CA ALA A 5 -10.33 54.96 7.56
C ALA A 5 -11.84 54.78 7.31
N PRO A 6 -12.37 55.16 6.12
CA PRO A 6 -13.78 55.10 5.79
C PRO A 6 -14.35 53.69 5.99
N HIS A 7 -15.51 53.59 6.62
CA HIS A 7 -16.17 52.30 6.96
C HIS A 7 -16.35 51.35 5.76
N GLY A 8 -16.42 51.85 4.53
CA GLY A 8 -16.50 51.06 3.28
C GLY A 8 -15.24 50.28 2.97
N LEU A 9 -14.05 50.85 3.21
CA LEU A 9 -12.76 50.17 2.95
C LEU A 9 -12.54 48.99 3.91
N ARG A 10 -12.92 49.13 5.19
CA ARG A 10 -12.82 48.03 6.18
C ARG A 10 -13.69 46.81 5.80
N ARG A 11 -14.90 47.06 5.28
CA ARG A 11 -15.81 46.00 4.83
C ARG A 11 -15.29 45.30 3.55
N ALA A 12 -14.67 46.03 2.62
CA ALA A 12 -14.07 45.49 1.43
C ALA A 12 -12.87 44.58 1.76
N TRP A 13 -11.97 44.99 2.66
CA TRP A 13 -10.83 44.21 3.13
C TRP A 13 -11.24 42.91 3.86
N THR A 14 -12.26 42.98 4.72
CA THR A 14 -12.76 41.78 5.42
C THR A 14 -13.47 40.80 4.49
N ARG A 15 -14.08 41.28 3.40
CA ARG A 15 -14.71 40.43 2.38
C ARG A 15 -13.65 39.77 1.50
N ALA A 16 -12.64 40.50 1.05
CA ALA A 16 -11.52 39.96 0.26
C ALA A 16 -10.71 38.92 1.07
N ALA A 17 -10.46 39.20 2.36
CA ALA A 17 -9.79 38.25 3.24
C ALA A 17 -10.59 36.95 3.45
N ARG A 18 -11.93 37.06 3.60
CA ARG A 18 -12.81 35.88 3.72
C ARG A 18 -12.87 35.05 2.42
N VAL A 19 -12.96 35.71 1.26
CA VAL A 19 -12.93 35.03 -0.05
C VAL A 19 -11.59 34.34 -0.25
N SER A 20 -10.48 34.97 0.07
CA SER A 20 -9.12 34.38 -0.01
C SER A 20 -8.94 33.19 0.95
N SER A 21 -9.50 33.26 2.17
CA SER A 21 -9.44 32.14 3.12
C SER A 21 -10.31 30.96 2.68
N TYR A 22 -11.49 31.24 2.10
CA TYR A 22 -12.38 30.20 1.54
C TYR A 22 -11.73 29.47 0.35
N HIS A 23 -11.13 30.21 -0.60
CA HIS A 23 -10.41 29.62 -1.71
C HIS A 23 -9.17 28.82 -1.27
N ARG A 24 -8.44 29.30 -0.25
CA ARG A 24 -7.34 28.55 0.37
C ARG A 24 -7.83 27.27 1.04
N ALA A 25 -8.91 27.34 1.81
CA ALA A 25 -9.49 26.18 2.46
C ALA A 25 -9.97 25.12 1.43
N MET A 26 -10.68 25.54 0.38
CA MET A 26 -11.09 24.65 -0.72
C MET A 26 -9.88 24.01 -1.42
N GLY A 27 -8.82 24.79 -1.68
CA GLY A 27 -7.58 24.27 -2.28
C GLY A 27 -6.88 23.25 -1.37
N LEU A 28 -6.86 23.48 -0.06
CA LEU A 28 -6.29 22.55 0.92
C LEU A 28 -7.07 21.23 1.01
N HIS A 29 -8.40 21.28 1.01
CA HIS A 29 -9.24 20.08 1.00
C HIS A 29 -9.04 19.26 -0.28
N THR A 30 -8.93 19.92 -1.42
CA THR A 30 -8.66 19.25 -2.70
C THR A 30 -7.29 18.61 -2.71
N ALA A 31 -6.25 19.29 -2.23
CA ALA A 31 -4.89 18.77 -2.15
C ALA A 31 -4.77 17.61 -1.15
N ALA A 32 -5.41 17.72 0.04
CA ALA A 32 -5.43 16.64 1.03
C ALA A 32 -6.12 15.38 0.49
N ARG A 33 -7.25 15.54 -0.20
CA ARG A 33 -7.94 14.44 -0.87
C ARG A 33 -7.07 13.82 -1.96
N ALA A 34 -6.42 14.63 -2.79
CA ALA A 34 -5.52 14.16 -3.83
C ALA A 34 -4.35 13.37 -3.23
N LEU A 35 -3.75 13.85 -2.15
CA LEU A 35 -2.69 13.13 -1.44
C LEU A 35 -3.19 11.80 -0.88
N ALA A 36 -4.37 11.78 -0.25
CA ALA A 36 -4.97 10.55 0.27
C ALA A 36 -5.26 9.53 -0.84
N LEU A 37 -5.69 9.97 -2.02
CA LEU A 37 -5.92 9.06 -3.16
C LEU A 37 -4.62 8.53 -3.76
N SER A 38 -3.52 9.30 -3.69
CA SER A 38 -2.21 8.88 -4.23
C SER A 38 -1.52 7.79 -3.40
N CYS A 39 -2.00 7.42 -2.21
CA CYS A 39 -1.45 6.30 -1.45
C CYS A 39 -2.07 4.94 -1.80
N HIS A 40 -2.93 4.88 -2.82
CA HIS A 40 -3.69 3.67 -3.16
C HIS A 40 -4.50 3.13 -1.97
N PRO A 41 -5.53 3.86 -1.49
CA PRO A 41 -6.17 3.63 -0.19
C PRO A 41 -6.80 2.25 -0.04
N VAL A 42 -7.37 1.68 -1.12
CA VAL A 42 -8.02 0.36 -1.06
C VAL A 42 -7.01 -0.76 -0.80
N PRO A 43 -5.92 -0.92 -1.58
CA PRO A 43 -4.87 -1.89 -1.28
C PRO A 43 -4.24 -1.66 0.10
N SER A 44 -3.96 -0.41 0.46
CA SER A 44 -3.36 -0.08 1.76
C SER A 44 -4.24 -0.50 2.92
N ALA A 45 -5.55 -0.24 2.85
CA ALA A 45 -6.51 -0.67 3.86
C ALA A 45 -6.64 -2.20 3.92
N ALA A 46 -6.68 -2.88 2.77
CA ALA A 46 -6.78 -4.34 2.70
C ALA A 46 -5.58 -5.03 3.35
N VAL A 47 -4.35 -4.62 3.01
CA VAL A 47 -3.13 -5.20 3.60
C VAL A 47 -3.03 -4.89 5.10
N THR A 48 -3.40 -3.68 5.51
CA THR A 48 -3.45 -3.29 6.93
C THR A 48 -4.48 -4.11 7.71
N GLY A 49 -5.68 -4.29 7.15
CA GLY A 49 -6.73 -5.13 7.74
C GLY A 49 -6.31 -6.59 7.86
N LEU A 50 -5.63 -7.13 6.83
CA LEU A 50 -5.06 -8.47 6.86
C LEU A 50 -4.01 -8.60 7.97
N ALA A 51 -3.11 -7.63 8.11
CA ALA A 51 -2.10 -7.62 9.18
C ALA A 51 -2.74 -7.57 10.58
N ALA A 52 -3.79 -6.75 10.75
CA ALA A 52 -4.55 -6.70 12.01
C ALA A 52 -5.25 -8.04 12.30
N GLY A 53 -5.90 -8.63 11.30
CA GLY A 53 -6.53 -9.95 11.43
C GLY A 53 -5.55 -11.05 11.81
N LEU A 54 -4.37 -11.08 11.15
CA LEU A 54 -3.30 -12.01 11.48
C LEU A 54 -2.76 -11.79 12.90
N GLY A 55 -2.64 -10.53 13.36
CA GLY A 55 -2.26 -10.20 14.73
C GLY A 55 -3.26 -10.75 15.76
N ALA A 56 -4.56 -10.56 15.51
CA ALA A 56 -5.59 -11.09 16.36
C ALA A 56 -5.60 -12.63 16.39
N LEU A 57 -5.46 -13.28 15.22
CA LEU A 57 -5.37 -14.74 15.09
C LEU A 57 -4.11 -15.31 15.75
N ALA A 58 -3.00 -14.55 15.76
CA ALA A 58 -1.78 -14.92 16.47
C ALA A 58 -1.87 -14.75 17.99
N GLY A 59 -3.01 -14.27 18.52
CA GLY A 59 -3.25 -14.06 19.96
C GLY A 59 -2.55 -12.81 20.51
N LEU A 60 -2.20 -11.84 19.68
CA LEU A 60 -1.65 -10.57 20.15
C LEU A 60 -2.70 -9.77 20.92
N SER A 61 -2.25 -9.04 21.95
CA SER A 61 -3.13 -8.07 22.62
C SER A 61 -3.66 -7.02 21.64
N ALA A 62 -4.78 -6.39 21.94
CA ALA A 62 -5.36 -5.34 21.09
C ALA A 62 -4.38 -4.21 20.81
N GLY A 63 -3.60 -3.77 21.82
CA GLY A 63 -2.57 -2.76 21.64
C GLY A 63 -1.43 -3.21 20.72
N ARG A 64 -0.99 -4.47 20.85
CA ARG A 64 0.07 -5.02 19.99
C ARG A 64 -0.42 -5.21 18.55
N THR A 65 -1.66 -5.67 18.37
CA THR A 65 -2.33 -5.78 17.07
C THR A 65 -2.44 -4.41 16.39
N ALA A 66 -2.84 -3.38 17.13
CA ALA A 66 -2.91 -2.01 16.63
C ALA A 66 -1.52 -1.48 16.21
N LEU A 67 -0.46 -1.78 16.95
CA LEU A 67 0.92 -1.44 16.60
C LEU A 67 1.37 -2.14 15.30
N VAL A 68 1.09 -3.43 15.14
CA VAL A 68 1.36 -4.18 13.90
C VAL A 68 0.63 -3.53 12.73
N ALA A 69 -0.68 -3.25 12.89
CA ALA A 69 -1.47 -2.59 11.87
C ALA A 69 -0.94 -1.18 11.51
N ALA A 70 -0.54 -0.40 12.51
CA ALA A 70 0.01 0.93 12.30
C ALA A 70 1.37 0.91 11.57
N ALA A 71 2.26 -0.03 11.92
CA ALA A 71 3.54 -0.20 11.23
C ALA A 71 3.35 -0.61 9.76
N VAL A 72 2.45 -1.57 9.50
CA VAL A 72 2.10 -2.00 8.15
C VAL A 72 1.44 -0.86 7.37
N LEU A 73 0.49 -0.13 7.97
CA LEU A 73 -0.15 1.01 7.32
C LEU A 73 0.87 2.08 6.91
N ALA A 74 1.77 2.47 7.82
CA ALA A 74 2.82 3.44 7.51
C ALA A 74 3.69 2.96 6.34
N GLY A 75 4.04 1.66 6.30
CA GLY A 75 4.73 1.03 5.19
C GLY A 75 3.94 1.11 3.89
N GLN A 76 2.65 0.75 3.90
CA GLN A 76 1.77 0.83 2.72
C GLN A 76 1.63 2.26 2.18
N LEU A 77 1.48 3.24 3.06
CA LEU A 77 1.44 4.65 2.69
C LEU A 77 2.74 5.08 2.00
N SER A 78 3.90 4.72 2.57
CA SER A 78 5.20 5.00 1.97
C SER A 78 5.34 4.36 0.58
N ILE A 79 4.94 3.10 0.42
CA ILE A 79 5.00 2.36 -0.85
C ILE A 79 4.07 3.01 -1.88
N GLY A 80 2.82 3.31 -1.51
CA GLY A 80 1.84 3.90 -2.42
C GLY A 80 2.27 5.28 -2.91
N TRP A 81 2.66 6.17 -1.99
CA TRP A 81 3.13 7.50 -2.37
C TRP A 81 4.45 7.48 -3.16
N SER A 82 5.39 6.58 -2.84
CA SER A 82 6.60 6.44 -3.64
C SER A 82 6.30 5.97 -5.06
N ASN A 83 5.32 5.08 -5.24
CA ASN A 83 4.88 4.66 -6.57
C ASN A 83 4.41 5.84 -7.41
N ASP A 84 3.45 6.62 -6.91
CA ASP A 84 2.91 7.76 -7.66
C ASP A 84 3.93 8.89 -7.88
N ALA A 85 4.86 9.09 -6.94
CA ALA A 85 5.93 10.08 -7.10
C ALA A 85 6.93 9.67 -8.19
N LEU A 86 7.36 8.40 -8.20
CA LEU A 86 8.33 7.86 -9.17
C LEU A 86 7.73 7.73 -10.57
N ASP A 87 6.45 7.38 -10.66
CA ASP A 87 5.75 7.16 -11.91
C ASP A 87 5.16 8.45 -12.51
N ALA A 88 5.27 9.60 -11.84
CA ALA A 88 4.60 10.84 -12.20
C ALA A 88 4.79 11.29 -13.66
N GLU A 89 6.00 11.17 -14.20
CA GLU A 89 6.29 11.54 -15.60
C GLU A 89 5.73 10.52 -16.58
N ARG A 90 5.88 9.24 -16.28
CA ARG A 90 5.35 8.14 -17.07
C ARG A 90 3.82 8.20 -17.16
N ASP A 91 3.15 8.40 -16.03
CA ASP A 91 1.69 8.46 -15.94
C ASP A 91 1.12 9.68 -16.68
N ARG A 92 1.84 10.81 -16.68
CA ARG A 92 1.49 11.97 -17.52
C ARG A 92 1.63 11.69 -19.00
N ALA A 93 2.68 10.96 -19.41
CA ALA A 93 2.91 10.63 -20.82
C ALA A 93 1.75 9.81 -21.42
N VAL A 94 1.13 8.91 -20.63
CA VAL A 94 -0.03 8.11 -21.04
C VAL A 94 -1.37 8.70 -20.57
N ARG A 95 -1.38 9.95 -20.09
CA ARG A 95 -2.58 10.70 -19.70
C ARG A 95 -3.46 10.01 -18.64
N ARG A 96 -2.85 9.43 -17.61
CA ARG A 96 -3.58 8.80 -16.47
C ARG A 96 -4.32 9.85 -15.63
N SER A 97 -5.51 10.22 -16.12
CA SER A 97 -6.38 11.21 -15.43
C SER A 97 -6.96 10.70 -14.10
N ASP A 98 -6.94 9.40 -13.89
CA ASP A 98 -7.35 8.71 -12.66
C ASP A 98 -6.33 8.90 -11.52
N LYS A 99 -5.07 9.24 -11.84
CA LYS A 99 -4.00 9.45 -10.86
C LYS A 99 -3.84 10.94 -10.50
N PRO A 100 -4.00 11.32 -9.20
CA PRO A 100 -3.97 12.73 -8.78
C PRO A 100 -2.66 13.45 -9.13
N VAL A 101 -1.52 12.76 -9.07
CA VAL A 101 -0.20 13.33 -9.41
C VAL A 101 -0.10 13.60 -10.92
N ALA A 102 -0.53 12.67 -11.74
CA ALA A 102 -0.54 12.83 -13.20
C ALA A 102 -1.51 13.92 -13.64
N ALA A 103 -2.68 14.01 -13.02
CA ALA A 103 -3.69 15.05 -13.22
C ALA A 103 -3.30 16.44 -12.69
N GLY A 104 -2.17 16.57 -11.97
CA GLY A 104 -1.69 17.84 -11.42
C GLY A 104 -2.44 18.31 -10.15
N ALA A 105 -3.29 17.48 -9.55
CA ALA A 105 -4.03 17.82 -8.33
C ALA A 105 -3.15 17.89 -7.08
N VAL A 106 -2.00 17.22 -7.10
CA VAL A 106 -0.95 17.29 -6.08
C VAL A 106 0.42 17.20 -6.74
N SER A 107 1.43 17.92 -6.18
CA SER A 107 2.76 17.91 -6.77
C SER A 107 3.51 16.60 -6.47
N PRO A 108 4.34 16.07 -7.41
CA PRO A 108 5.18 14.90 -7.17
C PRO A 108 6.10 15.07 -5.95
N ARG A 109 6.58 16.31 -5.74
CA ARG A 109 7.44 16.64 -4.58
C ARG A 109 6.69 16.49 -3.25
N ALA A 110 5.43 16.93 -3.18
CA ALA A 110 4.62 16.78 -1.97
C ALA A 110 4.37 15.31 -1.65
N VAL A 111 4.08 14.50 -2.67
CA VAL A 111 3.87 13.05 -2.53
C VAL A 111 5.17 12.35 -2.15
N ALA A 112 6.32 12.74 -2.71
CA ALA A 112 7.62 12.20 -2.33
C ALA A 112 7.99 12.51 -0.86
N VAL A 113 7.69 13.73 -0.38
CA VAL A 113 7.87 14.11 1.03
C VAL A 113 6.96 13.27 1.93
N ALA A 114 5.70 13.08 1.55
CA ALA A 114 4.77 12.22 2.28
C ALA A 114 5.27 10.76 2.33
N ALA A 115 5.80 10.23 1.22
CA ALA A 115 6.40 8.89 1.16
C ALA A 115 7.58 8.75 2.13
N GLY A 116 8.49 9.74 2.16
CA GLY A 116 9.62 9.77 3.08
C GLY A 116 9.19 9.86 4.56
N THR A 117 8.20 10.71 4.87
CA THR A 117 7.65 10.83 6.21
C THR A 117 7.02 9.52 6.68
N ALA A 118 6.23 8.88 5.81
CA ALA A 118 5.64 7.57 6.11
C ALA A 118 6.68 6.47 6.25
N LEU A 119 7.80 6.53 5.49
CA LEU A 119 8.92 5.60 5.66
C LEU A 119 9.56 5.73 7.03
N VAL A 120 9.82 6.96 7.48
CA VAL A 120 10.35 7.21 8.83
C VAL A 120 9.39 6.69 9.90
N ALA A 121 8.09 6.93 9.76
CA ALA A 121 7.08 6.40 10.66
C ALA A 121 7.05 4.85 10.65
N ALA A 122 7.15 4.22 9.46
CA ALA A 122 7.20 2.77 9.33
C ALA A 122 8.43 2.18 10.06
N VAL A 123 9.60 2.80 9.92
CA VAL A 123 10.82 2.38 10.62
C VAL A 123 10.66 2.52 12.15
N ALA A 124 10.17 3.68 12.61
CA ALA A 124 9.98 3.93 14.04
C ALA A 124 8.97 2.97 14.67
N LEU A 125 7.81 2.75 14.02
CA LEU A 125 6.81 1.80 14.49
C LEU A 125 7.31 0.36 14.44
N SER A 126 8.02 -0.04 13.38
CA SER A 126 8.61 -1.37 13.27
C SER A 126 9.61 -1.65 14.38
N ALA A 127 10.40 -0.66 14.79
CA ALA A 127 11.34 -0.81 15.90
C ALA A 127 10.64 -1.18 17.23
N THR A 128 9.38 -0.77 17.43
CA THR A 128 8.61 -1.10 18.63
C THR A 128 8.04 -2.53 18.61
N LEU A 129 8.08 -3.23 17.47
CA LEU A 129 7.58 -4.61 17.34
C LEU A 129 8.58 -5.67 17.81
N GLY A 130 9.76 -5.26 18.28
CA GLY A 130 10.87 -6.15 18.59
C GLY A 130 11.73 -6.46 17.36
N GLY A 131 12.98 -6.94 17.59
CA GLY A 131 13.95 -7.06 16.50
C GLY A 131 13.48 -7.92 15.32
N ARG A 132 12.88 -9.08 15.58
CA ARG A 132 12.41 -10.02 14.54
C ARG A 132 11.11 -9.55 13.89
N GLY A 133 10.11 -9.12 14.67
CA GLY A 133 8.84 -8.61 14.17
C GLY A 133 9.04 -7.34 13.35
N GLY A 134 9.86 -6.42 13.85
CA GLY A 134 10.23 -5.20 13.13
C GLY A 134 10.98 -5.47 11.83
N ALA A 135 11.94 -6.40 11.83
CA ALA A 135 12.65 -6.79 10.61
C ALA A 135 11.70 -7.35 9.55
N ALA A 136 10.74 -8.19 9.95
CA ALA A 136 9.72 -8.73 9.04
C ALA A 136 8.82 -7.61 8.47
N ALA A 137 8.42 -6.62 9.29
CA ALA A 137 7.64 -5.48 8.83
C ALA A 137 8.43 -4.60 7.85
N LEU A 138 9.71 -4.34 8.13
CA LEU A 138 10.57 -3.57 7.22
C LEU A 138 10.86 -4.31 5.92
N LEU A 139 10.92 -5.64 5.94
CA LEU A 139 11.07 -6.44 4.71
C LEU A 139 9.93 -6.16 3.73
N ILE A 140 8.68 -5.98 4.21
CA ILE A 140 7.54 -5.61 3.36
C ILE A 140 7.81 -4.25 2.69
N VAL A 141 8.29 -3.28 3.45
CA VAL A 141 8.61 -1.93 2.92
C VAL A 141 9.71 -2.00 1.87
N VAL A 142 10.79 -2.74 2.15
CA VAL A 142 11.91 -2.94 1.22
C VAL A 142 11.43 -3.58 -0.08
N CYS A 143 10.57 -4.61 -0.01
CA CYS A 143 9.99 -5.25 -1.20
C CYS A 143 9.15 -4.26 -2.03
N GLY A 144 8.30 -3.45 -1.39
CA GLY A 144 7.47 -2.47 -2.08
C GLY A 144 8.32 -1.38 -2.77
N TRP A 145 9.33 -0.87 -2.10
CA TRP A 145 10.27 0.08 -2.70
C TRP A 145 11.09 -0.54 -3.82
N ALA A 146 11.59 -1.77 -3.66
CA ALA A 146 12.31 -2.48 -4.72
C ALA A 146 11.43 -2.67 -5.97
N TYR A 147 10.14 -2.98 -5.78
CA TYR A 147 9.16 -3.03 -6.86
C TYR A 147 9.06 -1.68 -7.58
N ASN A 148 8.86 -0.60 -6.86
CA ASN A 148 8.70 0.75 -7.40
C ASN A 148 9.97 1.24 -8.11
N LEU A 149 11.15 0.90 -7.59
CA LEU A 149 12.45 1.31 -8.12
C LEU A 149 12.90 0.55 -9.37
N GLY A 150 12.17 -0.51 -9.78
CA GLY A 150 12.48 -1.15 -11.06
C GLY A 150 12.12 -2.63 -11.16
N ALA A 151 11.93 -3.36 -10.07
CA ALA A 151 11.60 -4.79 -10.16
C ALA A 151 10.30 -5.03 -10.95
N LYS A 152 9.37 -4.08 -10.96
CA LYS A 152 8.11 -4.13 -11.74
C LYS A 152 8.33 -4.30 -13.25
N ALA A 153 9.46 -3.84 -13.78
CA ALA A 153 9.80 -3.93 -15.20
C ALA A 153 10.52 -5.24 -15.58
N THR A 154 10.75 -6.14 -14.63
CA THR A 154 11.51 -7.39 -14.84
C THR A 154 10.61 -8.62 -14.84
N ALA A 155 11.13 -9.76 -15.30
CA ALA A 155 10.45 -11.07 -15.20
C ALA A 155 10.18 -11.49 -13.73
N LEU A 156 10.93 -10.93 -12.77
CA LEU A 156 10.77 -11.18 -11.35
C LEU A 156 9.83 -10.17 -10.66
N SER A 157 8.99 -9.44 -11.41
CA SER A 157 8.05 -8.44 -10.88
C SER A 157 7.09 -9.00 -9.80
N TRP A 158 6.84 -10.29 -9.81
CA TRP A 158 6.03 -11.00 -8.82
C TRP A 158 6.75 -11.22 -7.47
N ALA A 159 8.09 -11.30 -7.49
CA ALA A 159 8.87 -11.72 -6.32
C ALA A 159 8.75 -10.75 -5.12
N PRO A 160 8.80 -9.42 -5.27
CA PRO A 160 8.56 -8.50 -4.17
C PRO A 160 7.20 -8.70 -3.49
N TYR A 161 6.14 -9.00 -4.26
CA TYR A 161 4.82 -9.29 -3.71
C TYR A 161 4.79 -10.62 -2.96
N ALA A 162 5.41 -11.67 -3.52
CA ALA A 162 5.51 -12.97 -2.86
C ALA A 162 6.20 -12.84 -1.49
N VAL A 163 7.34 -12.16 -1.45
CA VAL A 163 8.10 -11.97 -0.20
C VAL A 163 7.33 -11.08 0.79
N ALA A 164 6.78 -9.96 0.35
CA ALA A 164 6.06 -9.03 1.21
C ALA A 164 4.82 -9.68 1.86
N PHE A 165 4.00 -10.34 1.07
CA PHE A 165 2.79 -10.98 1.58
C PHE A 165 3.11 -12.26 2.38
N GLY A 166 4.13 -13.01 1.98
CA GLY A 166 4.63 -14.14 2.76
C GLY A 166 5.19 -13.73 4.13
N ALA A 167 5.71 -12.50 4.24
CA ALA A 167 6.19 -11.97 5.51
C ALA A 167 5.05 -11.53 6.47
N LEU A 168 3.83 -11.23 5.98
CA LEU A 168 2.73 -10.74 6.83
C LEU A 168 2.40 -11.67 8.02
N PRO A 169 2.24 -13.00 7.86
CA PRO A 169 2.05 -13.90 8.99
C PRO A 169 3.22 -13.86 9.98
N ALA A 170 4.46 -13.74 9.47
CA ALA A 170 5.65 -13.65 10.31
C ALA A 170 5.72 -12.32 11.08
N VAL A 171 5.26 -11.20 10.51
CA VAL A 171 5.15 -9.93 11.26
C VAL A 171 4.29 -10.14 12.50
N ALA A 172 3.11 -10.76 12.34
CA ALA A 172 2.20 -11.00 13.45
C ALA A 172 2.82 -11.92 14.51
N THR A 173 3.29 -13.10 14.13
CA THR A 173 3.76 -14.12 15.07
C THR A 173 5.12 -13.78 15.72
N LEU A 174 6.01 -13.08 14.99
CA LEU A 174 7.28 -12.59 15.54
C LEU A 174 7.12 -11.36 16.44
N SER A 175 5.99 -10.67 16.36
CA SER A 175 5.64 -9.56 17.26
C SER A 175 5.00 -10.05 18.56
N GLY A 176 4.76 -11.35 18.74
CA GLY A 176 4.26 -11.95 19.98
C GLY A 176 5.34 -12.20 21.02
N GLU A 177 4.91 -12.60 22.23
CA GLU A 177 5.79 -12.97 23.34
C GLU A 177 5.43 -14.38 23.83
N PRO A 178 6.31 -15.36 23.64
CA PRO A 178 7.60 -15.33 22.95
C PRO A 178 7.41 -15.22 21.41
N PRO A 179 8.38 -14.58 20.70
CA PRO A 179 8.32 -14.45 19.25
C PRO A 179 8.50 -15.82 18.59
N ARG A 180 7.56 -16.19 17.71
CA ARG A 180 7.55 -17.47 16.98
C ARG A 180 7.50 -17.22 15.48
N MET A 181 8.21 -18.07 14.70
CA MET A 181 8.08 -18.02 13.25
C MET A 181 6.70 -18.52 12.82
N ALA A 182 6.12 -17.87 11.84
CA ALA A 182 4.87 -18.33 11.22
C ALA A 182 5.07 -19.73 10.59
N PRO A 183 4.05 -20.59 10.63
CA PRO A 183 4.14 -21.89 9.98
C PRO A 183 4.32 -21.73 8.46
N VAL A 184 5.03 -22.67 7.86
CA VAL A 184 5.41 -22.63 6.43
C VAL A 184 4.19 -22.50 5.52
N TRP A 185 3.10 -23.18 5.85
CA TRP A 185 1.87 -23.08 5.06
C TRP A 185 1.29 -21.65 5.04
N ALA A 186 1.35 -20.93 6.17
CA ALA A 186 0.83 -19.57 6.23
C ALA A 186 1.71 -18.60 5.42
N ILE A 187 3.03 -18.79 5.46
CA ILE A 187 3.99 -18.05 4.63
C ILE A 187 3.73 -18.34 3.15
N ALA A 188 3.55 -19.60 2.78
CA ALA A 188 3.27 -20.01 1.40
C ALA A 188 1.93 -19.46 0.89
N ALA A 189 0.88 -19.52 1.71
CA ALA A 189 -0.43 -18.95 1.39
C ALA A 189 -0.35 -17.42 1.21
N GLY A 190 0.35 -16.72 2.12
CA GLY A 190 0.61 -15.29 1.99
C GLY A 190 1.36 -14.97 0.70
N ALA A 191 2.43 -15.69 0.40
CA ALA A 191 3.20 -15.50 -0.83
C ALA A 191 2.34 -15.72 -2.09
N ALA A 192 1.52 -16.77 -2.11
CA ALA A 192 0.57 -17.02 -3.19
C ALA A 192 -0.44 -15.89 -3.36
N LEU A 193 -1.03 -15.41 -2.26
CA LEU A 193 -1.91 -14.25 -2.30
C LEU A 193 -1.22 -13.01 -2.86
N GLY A 194 0.03 -12.75 -2.47
CA GLY A 194 0.82 -11.64 -2.99
C GLY A 194 1.07 -11.73 -4.49
N VAL A 195 1.45 -12.91 -4.99
CA VAL A 195 1.64 -13.14 -6.44
C VAL A 195 0.32 -12.93 -7.19
N ALA A 196 -0.78 -13.48 -6.70
CA ALA A 196 -2.08 -13.32 -7.33
C ALA A 196 -2.54 -11.85 -7.34
N ALA A 197 -2.34 -11.12 -6.23
CA ALA A 197 -2.63 -9.69 -6.14
C ALA A 197 -1.80 -8.90 -7.14
N HIS A 198 -0.49 -9.19 -7.28
CA HIS A 198 0.35 -8.56 -8.30
C HIS A 198 -0.19 -8.78 -9.71
N LEU A 199 -0.48 -10.04 -10.06
CA LEU A 199 -1.00 -10.39 -11.37
C LEU A 199 -2.34 -9.68 -11.67
N ALA A 200 -3.24 -9.64 -10.68
CA ALA A 200 -4.53 -8.97 -10.81
C ALA A 200 -4.41 -7.45 -10.96
N ASN A 201 -3.51 -6.83 -10.18
CA ASN A 201 -3.29 -5.38 -10.20
C ASN A 201 -2.73 -4.87 -11.54
N VAL A 202 -1.91 -5.69 -12.22
CA VAL A 202 -1.32 -5.29 -13.51
C VAL A 202 -2.26 -5.50 -14.69
N LEU A 203 -3.28 -6.37 -14.57
CA LEU A 203 -4.19 -6.69 -15.68
C LEU A 203 -4.84 -5.46 -16.35
N PRO A 204 -5.38 -4.48 -15.61
CA PRO A 204 -5.99 -3.29 -16.22
C PRO A 204 -4.97 -2.43 -16.96
N ASP A 205 -3.73 -2.41 -16.48
CA ASP A 205 -2.68 -1.48 -16.90
C ASP A 205 -1.74 -2.06 -17.97
N LEU A 206 -1.93 -3.31 -18.41
CA LEU A 206 -1.03 -4.03 -19.32
C LEU A 206 -0.66 -3.23 -20.58
N ARG A 207 -1.60 -2.50 -21.18
CA ARG A 207 -1.37 -1.72 -22.42
C ARG A 207 -0.56 -0.47 -22.15
N ASP A 208 -0.91 0.28 -21.11
CA ASP A 208 -0.26 1.53 -20.74
C ASP A 208 1.16 1.29 -20.24
N ASP A 209 1.35 0.23 -19.46
CA ASP A 209 2.65 -0.23 -19.00
C ASP A 209 3.57 -0.61 -20.17
N GLN A 210 3.05 -1.36 -21.16
CA GLN A 210 3.83 -1.72 -22.36
C GLN A 210 4.24 -0.48 -23.17
N ALA A 211 3.33 0.49 -23.32
CA ALA A 211 3.60 1.74 -24.03
C ALA A 211 4.70 2.57 -23.35
N THR A 212 4.87 2.40 -22.03
CA THR A 212 5.87 3.12 -21.23
C THR A 212 7.11 2.28 -20.87
N GLY A 213 7.27 1.12 -21.49
CA GLY A 213 8.47 0.27 -21.36
C GLY A 213 8.48 -0.66 -20.14
N VAL A 214 7.40 -0.75 -19.36
CA VAL A 214 7.28 -1.73 -18.27
C VAL A 214 6.95 -3.11 -18.85
N ARG A 215 7.81 -4.09 -18.61
CA ARG A 215 7.70 -5.45 -19.18
C ARG A 215 7.90 -6.53 -18.13
N GLY A 216 7.12 -6.47 -17.04
CA GLY A 216 7.09 -7.47 -15.99
C GLY A 216 6.54 -8.84 -16.46
N LEU A 217 6.42 -9.80 -15.53
CA LEU A 217 5.88 -11.12 -15.83
C LEU A 217 4.48 -11.08 -16.47
N PRO A 218 3.51 -10.29 -16.00
CA PRO A 218 2.16 -10.23 -16.59
C PRO A 218 2.18 -9.86 -18.09
N HIS A 219 3.07 -8.94 -18.48
CA HIS A 219 3.22 -8.51 -19.88
C HIS A 219 3.74 -9.62 -20.78
N ARG A 220 4.54 -10.56 -20.24
CA ARG A 220 5.06 -11.72 -20.96
C ARG A 220 4.01 -12.81 -21.11
N LEU A 221 3.11 -12.95 -20.13
CA LEU A 221 2.02 -13.92 -20.13
C LEU A 221 0.82 -13.45 -20.98
N GLY A 222 0.68 -12.15 -21.18
CA GLY A 222 -0.51 -11.53 -21.76
C GLY A 222 -1.73 -11.63 -20.82
N ALA A 223 -2.83 -10.96 -21.17
CA ALA A 223 -3.99 -10.83 -20.28
C ALA A 223 -4.59 -12.17 -19.86
N ARG A 224 -4.80 -13.10 -20.83
CA ARG A 224 -5.36 -14.42 -20.56
C ARG A 224 -4.43 -15.27 -19.69
N GLY A 225 -3.13 -15.30 -20.02
CA GLY A 225 -2.13 -16.07 -19.26
C GLY A 225 -2.00 -15.53 -17.83
N THR A 226 -2.02 -14.22 -17.66
CA THR A 226 -1.98 -13.56 -16.35
C THR A 226 -3.20 -13.91 -15.49
N ALA A 227 -4.41 -13.90 -16.07
CA ALA A 227 -5.63 -14.26 -15.35
C ALA A 227 -5.62 -15.74 -14.91
N ILE A 228 -5.19 -16.65 -15.80
CA ILE A 228 -5.06 -18.08 -15.48
C ILE A 228 -4.01 -18.29 -14.39
N ALA A 229 -2.84 -17.64 -14.50
CA ALA A 229 -1.80 -17.74 -13.49
C ALA A 229 -2.26 -17.22 -12.13
N ALA A 230 -2.98 -16.09 -12.08
CA ALA A 230 -3.54 -15.56 -10.85
C ALA A 230 -4.50 -16.54 -10.18
N ALA A 231 -5.43 -17.13 -10.94
CA ALA A 231 -6.36 -18.15 -10.44
C ALA A 231 -5.63 -19.40 -9.92
N ALA A 232 -4.66 -19.91 -10.70
CA ALA A 232 -3.90 -21.10 -10.31
C ALA A 232 -3.10 -20.88 -9.00
N VAL A 233 -2.48 -19.71 -8.85
CA VAL A 233 -1.72 -19.36 -7.64
C VAL A 233 -2.65 -19.17 -6.44
N LEU A 234 -3.83 -18.59 -6.62
CA LEU A 234 -4.84 -18.49 -5.54
C LEU A 234 -5.30 -19.89 -5.09
N LEU A 235 -5.57 -20.79 -6.03
CA LEU A 235 -5.93 -22.17 -5.71
C LEU A 235 -4.82 -22.88 -4.94
N ALA A 236 -3.55 -22.71 -5.35
CA ALA A 236 -2.40 -23.24 -4.63
C ALA A 236 -2.28 -22.69 -3.22
N GLY A 237 -2.51 -21.37 -3.05
CA GLY A 237 -2.54 -20.71 -1.73
C GLY A 237 -3.67 -21.25 -0.84
N SER A 238 -4.87 -21.43 -1.40
CA SER A 238 -6.01 -22.04 -0.69
C SER A 238 -5.70 -23.48 -0.28
N ALA A 239 -5.09 -24.26 -1.15
CA ALA A 239 -4.65 -25.62 -0.83
C ALA A 239 -3.59 -25.62 0.31
N ALA A 240 -2.65 -24.68 0.31
CA ALA A 240 -1.66 -24.54 1.39
C ALA A 240 -2.34 -24.28 2.74
N VAL A 241 -3.39 -23.46 2.79
CA VAL A 241 -4.20 -23.24 4.01
C VAL A 241 -4.91 -24.52 4.40
N GLN A 242 -5.63 -25.14 3.45
CA GLN A 242 -6.48 -26.30 3.71
C GLN A 242 -5.70 -27.50 4.26
N PHE A 243 -4.57 -27.82 3.61
CA PHE A 243 -3.77 -29.02 3.97
C PHE A 243 -2.66 -28.70 4.98
N GLY A 244 -2.17 -27.48 5.01
CA GLY A 244 -1.08 -27.07 5.89
C GLY A 244 -1.52 -26.76 7.32
N SER A 245 -2.76 -26.33 7.52
CA SER A 245 -3.29 -26.02 8.87
C SER A 245 -3.63 -27.24 9.73
N GLY A 246 -3.38 -28.45 9.21
CA GLY A 246 -3.52 -29.69 9.99
C GLY A 246 -4.95 -30.23 10.09
N GLY A 247 -5.91 -29.71 9.30
CA GLY A 247 -7.28 -30.29 9.12
C GLY A 247 -8.10 -30.59 10.37
N GLY A 248 -7.67 -30.17 11.55
CA GLY A 248 -8.30 -30.49 12.84
C GLY A 248 -9.45 -29.57 13.27
N GLY A 249 -9.84 -28.63 12.41
CA GLY A 249 -10.97 -27.74 12.68
C GLY A 249 -12.26 -28.22 12.02
N THR A 250 -13.40 -27.97 12.66
CA THR A 250 -14.74 -28.35 12.22
C THR A 250 -15.21 -27.71 10.91
N TRP A 251 -14.36 -26.90 10.22
CA TRP A 251 -14.69 -26.14 9.02
C TRP A 251 -13.64 -26.26 7.90
N PRO A 252 -13.28 -27.50 7.48
CA PRO A 252 -12.22 -27.66 6.47
C PRO A 252 -12.59 -27.14 5.08
N TRP A 253 -13.87 -26.86 4.79
CA TRP A 253 -14.37 -26.54 3.46
C TRP A 253 -14.66 -25.05 3.21
N VAL A 254 -14.57 -24.20 4.24
CA VAL A 254 -14.87 -22.76 4.13
C VAL A 254 -13.85 -22.00 3.24
N GLY A 255 -12.68 -22.57 3.01
CA GLY A 255 -11.67 -21.97 2.12
C GLY A 255 -11.90 -22.19 0.63
N PHE A 256 -12.94 -22.95 0.22
CA PHE A 256 -13.26 -23.23 -1.18
C PHE A 256 -14.63 -22.69 -1.63
N ALA A 257 -15.38 -22.02 -0.75
CA ALA A 257 -16.57 -21.27 -1.08
C ALA A 257 -16.26 -19.78 -1.18
#